data_28ebd8b265479d5f51fd77f32eadfda8
#
_entry.id   28ebd8b265479d5f51fd77f32eadfda8
#
_cell.length_a   1.000
_cell.length_b   1.000
_cell.length_c   1.000
_cell.angle_alpha   90.00
_cell.angle_beta   90.00
_cell.angle_gamma   90.00
#
_symmetry.space_group_name_H-M   'P 1'
#
loop_
_entity.id
_entity.type
_entity.pdbx_description
1 polymer ?
#
loop_
_entity_poly.entity_id
_entity_poly.type
_entity_poly.pdbx_seq_one_letter_code
_entity_poly.pdbx_strand_id
1 'polypeptide(L)'
;MLDVASLEKFDFLNNFVLAAGHNGLSRTISNVVILDHEGIDGDFSDFHEGDFVITNLLFAKNSPQKIYFSFEALISIGVSAFAVKTVFFKELPSEVIELADKKEVPVFLFNDIYIEDVILGITDHLRSSSNYNYYETLLDSFLA
;
A
#
# COMPACT_ATOMS: atom_id res chain seq x y z
N MET A 1 -14.35 -1.51 7.56
CA MET A 1 -13.61 -0.90 6.45
C MET A 1 -12.22 -0.48 6.96
N LEU A 2 -11.16 -0.84 6.25
CA LEU A 2 -9.80 -0.53 6.64
C LEU A 2 -9.33 0.71 5.90
N ASP A 3 -8.93 1.74 6.63
CA ASP A 3 -8.26 2.90 6.03
C ASP A 3 -6.76 2.88 6.35
N VAL A 4 -5.99 3.74 5.67
CA VAL A 4 -4.53 3.78 5.82
C VAL A 4 -4.14 4.15 7.25
N ALA A 5 -4.88 5.06 7.89
CA ALA A 5 -4.59 5.48 9.27
C ALA A 5 -4.69 4.32 10.26
N SER A 6 -5.55 3.34 10.01
CA SER A 6 -5.75 2.18 10.89
C SER A 6 -4.54 1.26 10.95
N LEU A 7 -3.59 1.36 10.02
CA LEU A 7 -2.39 0.53 10.01
C LEU A 7 -1.52 0.75 11.26
N GLU A 8 -1.57 1.92 11.88
CA GLU A 8 -0.81 2.19 13.11
C GLU A 8 -1.24 1.32 14.29
N LYS A 9 -2.44 0.73 14.22
CA LYS A 9 -2.98 -0.14 15.28
C LYS A 9 -2.42 -1.56 15.21
N PHE A 10 -1.73 -1.92 14.15
CA PHE A 10 -1.19 -3.26 13.97
C PHE A 10 0.20 -3.34 14.58
N ASP A 11 0.39 -4.18 15.59
CA ASP A 11 1.68 -4.33 16.26
C ASP A 11 2.80 -4.74 15.31
N PHE A 12 2.49 -5.56 14.31
CA PHE A 12 3.50 -6.01 13.34
C PHE A 12 3.97 -4.90 12.40
N LEU A 13 3.29 -3.74 12.40
CA LEU A 13 3.66 -2.57 11.59
C LEU A 13 4.26 -1.43 12.43
N ASN A 14 4.70 -1.72 13.66
CA ASN A 14 5.24 -0.70 14.57
C ASN A 14 6.40 0.11 13.98
N ASN A 15 7.19 -0.50 13.10
CA ASN A 15 8.37 0.14 12.52
C ASN A 15 8.11 0.83 11.18
N PHE A 16 6.85 0.93 10.77
CA PHE A 16 6.48 1.70 9.59
C PHE A 16 6.64 3.19 9.89
N VAL A 17 7.36 3.89 9.01
CA VAL A 17 7.56 5.33 9.10
C VAL A 17 6.86 6.01 7.93
N LEU A 18 5.95 6.92 8.22
CA LEU A 18 5.27 7.70 7.19
C LEU A 18 6.22 8.76 6.63
N ALA A 19 6.63 8.59 5.37
CA ALA A 19 7.61 9.45 4.73
C ALA A 19 6.97 10.56 3.89
N ALA A 20 5.74 10.34 3.40
CA ALA A 20 5.06 11.31 2.53
C ALA A 20 3.56 11.03 2.53
N GLY A 21 2.79 12.00 2.01
CA GLY A 21 1.35 11.82 1.81
C GLY A 21 0.53 11.85 3.08
N HIS A 22 0.93 12.64 4.07
CA HIS A 22 0.27 12.70 5.38
C HIS A 22 -1.22 13.02 5.29
N ASN A 23 -1.65 13.75 4.28
CA ASN A 23 -3.05 14.16 4.12
C ASN A 23 -3.93 13.05 3.51
N GLY A 24 -3.36 11.92 3.13
CA GLY A 24 -4.09 10.81 2.50
C GLY A 24 -4.42 9.65 3.43
N LEU A 25 -4.26 9.81 4.74
CA LEU A 25 -4.44 8.70 5.68
C LEU A 25 -5.89 8.19 5.78
N SER A 26 -6.85 8.94 5.28
CA SER A 26 -8.27 8.49 5.26
C SER A 26 -8.61 7.58 4.07
N ARG A 27 -7.66 7.33 3.16
CA ARG A 27 -7.91 6.47 2.00
C ARG A 27 -8.20 5.04 2.43
N THR A 28 -9.14 4.40 1.74
CA THR A 28 -9.56 3.02 2.02
C THR A 28 -8.63 2.03 1.35
N ILE A 29 -8.25 0.97 2.09
CA ILE A 29 -7.47 -0.15 1.55
C ILE A 29 -8.44 -1.27 1.19
N SER A 30 -8.45 -1.65 -0.10
CA SER A 30 -9.31 -2.72 -0.61
C SER A 30 -8.55 -4.02 -0.79
N ASN A 31 -7.25 -3.95 -1.09
CA ASN A 31 -6.41 -5.12 -1.35
C ASN A 31 -4.95 -4.75 -1.14
N VAL A 32 -4.08 -5.76 -1.03
CA VAL A 32 -2.62 -5.59 -0.93
C VAL A 32 -1.97 -6.23 -2.15
N VAL A 33 -1.13 -5.48 -2.84
CA VAL A 33 -0.51 -5.93 -4.09
C VAL A 33 0.98 -5.62 -4.07
N ILE A 34 1.80 -6.54 -4.59
CA ILE A 34 3.24 -6.34 -4.73
C ILE A 34 3.53 -5.62 -6.04
N LEU A 35 4.39 -4.60 -5.98
CA LEU A 35 4.97 -3.98 -7.17
C LEU A 35 6.38 -4.54 -7.35
N ASP A 36 6.61 -5.22 -8.47
CA ASP A 36 7.89 -5.86 -8.78
C ASP A 36 8.25 -5.61 -10.24
N HIS A 37 8.20 -6.63 -11.10
CA HIS A 37 8.59 -6.52 -12.50
C HIS A 37 7.75 -5.52 -13.31
N GLU A 38 6.54 -5.21 -12.87
CA GLU A 38 5.67 -4.20 -13.50
C GLU A 38 6.37 -2.84 -13.61
N GLY A 39 7.24 -2.53 -12.65
CA GLY A 39 8.04 -1.31 -12.69
C GLY A 39 9.06 -1.28 -13.83
N ILE A 40 9.47 -2.45 -14.34
CA ILE A 40 10.34 -2.56 -15.52
C ILE A 40 9.52 -2.48 -16.80
N ASP A 41 8.44 -3.26 -16.86
CA ASP A 41 7.62 -3.42 -18.08
C ASP A 41 6.71 -2.21 -18.32
N GLY A 42 6.36 -1.49 -17.28
CA GLY A 42 5.41 -0.38 -17.35
C GLY A 42 3.96 -0.83 -17.53
N ASP A 43 3.66 -2.10 -17.30
CA ASP A 43 2.32 -2.65 -17.37
C ASP A 43 1.71 -2.76 -15.97
N PHE A 44 0.84 -1.83 -15.64
CA PHE A 44 0.17 -1.75 -14.34
C PHE A 44 -1.29 -2.19 -14.41
N SER A 45 -1.65 -3.01 -15.41
CA SER A 45 -3.04 -3.42 -15.65
C SER A 45 -3.65 -4.26 -14.51
N ASP A 46 -2.81 -4.90 -13.68
CA ASP A 46 -3.26 -5.70 -12.54
C ASP A 46 -3.44 -4.89 -11.25
N PHE A 47 -3.18 -3.59 -11.30
CA PHE A 47 -3.38 -2.70 -10.15
C PHE A 47 -4.74 -2.01 -10.25
N HIS A 48 -5.36 -1.77 -9.11
CA HIS A 48 -6.71 -1.24 -9.04
C HIS A 48 -6.85 -0.15 -7.99
N GLU A 49 -7.91 0.64 -8.09
CA GLU A 49 -8.25 1.63 -7.09
C GLU A 49 -8.36 0.99 -5.70
N GLY A 50 -7.77 1.62 -4.69
CA GLY A 50 -7.78 1.13 -3.33
C GLY A 50 -6.68 0.12 -3.00
N ASP A 51 -5.82 -0.23 -3.94
CA ASP A 51 -4.70 -1.13 -3.68
C ASP A 51 -3.69 -0.48 -2.74
N PHE A 52 -3.27 -1.24 -1.73
CA PHE A 52 -2.10 -0.92 -0.92
C PHE A 52 -0.90 -1.61 -1.57
N VAL A 53 0.02 -0.80 -2.10
CA VAL A 53 1.13 -1.29 -2.92
C VAL A 53 2.38 -1.45 -2.06
N ILE A 54 2.93 -2.67 -2.04
CA ILE A 54 4.15 -2.96 -1.28
C ILE A 54 5.28 -3.35 -2.23
N THR A 55 6.50 -2.85 -1.98
CA THR A 55 7.64 -3.08 -2.86
C THR A 55 8.96 -2.90 -2.12
N ASN A 56 10.03 -3.52 -2.62
CA ASN A 56 11.41 -3.24 -2.19
C ASN A 56 12.17 -2.38 -3.22
N LEU A 57 11.52 -1.99 -4.31
CA LEU A 57 12.10 -1.18 -5.39
C LEU A 57 13.28 -1.84 -6.11
N LEU A 58 13.38 -3.17 -6.08
CA LEU A 58 14.46 -3.88 -6.78
C LEU A 58 14.49 -3.53 -8.27
N PHE A 59 13.33 -3.37 -8.89
CA PHE A 59 13.20 -3.05 -10.31
C PHE A 59 13.88 -1.72 -10.68
N ALA A 60 14.05 -0.82 -9.71
CA ALA A 60 14.62 0.50 -9.93
C ALA A 60 16.07 0.63 -9.44
N LYS A 61 16.69 -0.48 -8.99
CA LYS A 61 18.03 -0.47 -8.39
C LYS A 61 19.06 0.25 -9.25
N ASN A 62 19.02 0.03 -10.57
CA ASN A 62 19.96 0.63 -11.52
C ASN A 62 19.35 1.79 -12.32
N SER A 63 18.11 2.16 -12.06
CA SER A 63 17.36 3.22 -12.75
C SER A 63 16.37 3.87 -11.80
N PRO A 64 16.85 4.74 -10.89
CA PRO A 64 15.97 5.35 -9.87
C PRO A 64 14.79 6.13 -10.43
N GLN A 65 14.90 6.66 -11.66
CA GLN A 65 13.80 7.36 -12.32
C GLN A 65 12.57 6.48 -12.55
N LYS A 66 12.73 5.16 -12.55
CA LYS A 66 11.60 4.22 -12.67
C LYS A 66 10.67 4.27 -11.46
N ILE A 67 11.17 4.70 -10.31
CA ILE A 67 10.34 4.89 -9.12
C ILE A 67 9.27 5.95 -9.39
N TYR A 68 9.67 7.08 -9.91
CA TYR A 68 8.76 8.18 -10.20
C TYR A 68 7.68 7.76 -11.21
N PHE A 69 8.10 7.15 -12.32
CA PHE A 69 7.16 6.71 -13.36
C PHE A 69 6.13 5.70 -12.82
N SER A 70 6.59 4.74 -12.01
CA SER A 70 5.70 3.74 -11.42
C SER A 70 4.72 4.38 -10.43
N PHE A 71 5.20 5.25 -9.56
CA PHE A 71 4.35 5.90 -8.56
C PHE A 71 3.33 6.81 -9.23
N GLU A 72 3.74 7.57 -10.25
CA GLU A 72 2.82 8.44 -11.00
C GLU A 72 1.71 7.62 -11.64
N ALA A 73 2.04 6.52 -12.30
CA ALA A 73 1.07 5.65 -12.96
C ALA A 73 0.10 5.04 -11.93
N LEU A 74 0.62 4.53 -10.81
CA LEU A 74 -0.20 3.88 -9.78
C LEU A 74 -1.08 4.88 -9.04
N ILE A 75 -0.58 6.07 -8.76
CA ILE A 75 -1.38 7.15 -8.17
C ILE A 75 -2.53 7.51 -9.10
N SER A 76 -2.30 7.55 -10.40
CA SER A 76 -3.35 7.83 -11.40
C SER A 76 -4.43 6.75 -11.44
N ILE A 77 -4.07 5.50 -11.13
CA ILE A 77 -5.03 4.40 -11.03
C ILE A 77 -5.90 4.54 -9.77
N GLY A 78 -5.37 5.17 -8.73
CA GLY A 78 -6.11 5.39 -7.49
C GLY A 78 -5.69 4.47 -6.36
N VAL A 79 -4.43 4.01 -6.33
CA VAL A 79 -3.95 3.21 -5.20
C VAL A 79 -4.06 3.98 -3.90
N SER A 80 -4.24 3.27 -2.79
CA SER A 80 -4.49 3.89 -1.49
C SER A 80 -3.22 4.35 -0.78
N ALA A 81 -2.12 3.63 -0.95
CA ALA A 81 -0.85 3.95 -0.30
C ALA A 81 0.26 3.06 -0.83
N PHE A 82 1.50 3.40 -0.49
CA PHE A 82 2.69 2.61 -0.76
C PHE A 82 3.40 2.25 0.53
N ALA A 83 4.01 1.06 0.58
CA ALA A 83 4.96 0.69 1.61
C ALA A 83 6.24 0.20 0.94
N VAL A 84 7.35 0.83 1.25
CA VAL A 84 8.65 0.54 0.63
C VAL A 84 9.58 -0.06 1.66
N LYS A 85 10.03 -1.29 1.41
CA LYS A 85 11.08 -1.92 2.22
C LYS A 85 12.43 -1.36 1.79
N THR A 86 13.18 -0.79 2.73
CA THR A 86 14.38 -0.01 2.45
C THR A 86 15.62 -0.90 2.34
N VAL A 87 15.58 -1.89 1.44
CA VAL A 87 16.70 -2.80 1.17
C VAL A 87 17.71 -2.16 0.22
N PHE A 88 17.21 -1.61 -0.89
CA PHE A 88 18.04 -1.04 -1.96
C PHE A 88 18.10 0.48 -1.90
N PHE A 89 17.09 1.12 -1.34
CA PHE A 89 16.99 2.57 -1.21
C PHE A 89 16.66 2.90 0.24
N LYS A 90 17.53 3.62 0.92
CA LYS A 90 17.28 4.08 2.29
C LYS A 90 16.32 5.26 2.31
N GLU A 91 16.35 6.05 1.25
CA GLU A 91 15.51 7.23 1.08
C GLU A 91 14.92 7.22 -0.32
N LEU A 92 13.75 7.81 -0.48
CA LEU A 92 13.13 7.99 -1.78
C LEU A 92 13.64 9.27 -2.44
N PRO A 93 13.69 9.31 -3.79
CA PRO A 93 13.97 10.56 -4.49
C PRO A 93 13.02 11.66 -4.07
N SER A 94 13.52 12.90 -3.99
CA SER A 94 12.72 14.04 -3.53
C SER A 94 11.49 14.29 -4.41
N GLU A 95 11.60 14.06 -5.71
CA GLU A 95 10.47 14.21 -6.62
C GLU A 95 9.34 13.19 -6.36
N VAL A 96 9.67 12.02 -5.84
CA VAL A 96 8.67 11.00 -5.46
C VAL A 96 7.93 11.45 -4.20
N ILE A 97 8.66 11.98 -3.22
CA ILE A 97 8.07 12.54 -2.01
C ILE A 97 7.14 13.72 -2.34
N GLU A 98 7.59 14.63 -3.19
CA GLU A 98 6.78 15.77 -3.62
C GLU A 98 5.50 15.32 -4.34
N LEU A 99 5.61 14.32 -5.21
CA LEU A 99 4.46 13.75 -5.92
C LEU A 99 3.44 13.17 -4.95
N ALA A 100 3.90 12.36 -4.00
CA ALA A 100 3.03 11.72 -3.02
C ALA A 100 2.34 12.75 -2.12
N ASP A 101 3.06 13.78 -1.71
CA ASP A 101 2.50 14.87 -0.90
C ASP A 101 1.44 15.64 -1.69
N LYS A 102 1.74 15.99 -2.94
CA LYS A 102 0.84 16.76 -3.81
C LYS A 102 -0.45 15.99 -4.08
N LYS A 103 -0.34 14.69 -4.31
CA LYS A 103 -1.48 13.82 -4.62
C LYS A 103 -2.15 13.23 -3.38
N GLU A 104 -1.58 13.50 -2.20
CA GLU A 104 -2.13 13.03 -0.92
C GLU A 104 -2.24 11.50 -0.88
N VAL A 105 -1.16 10.81 -1.27
CA VAL A 105 -1.07 9.35 -1.22
C VAL A 105 0.04 8.97 -0.24
N PRO A 106 -0.28 8.31 0.88
CA PRO A 106 0.72 7.95 1.88
C PRO A 106 1.80 7.02 1.34
N VAL A 107 3.03 7.28 1.75
CA VAL A 107 4.18 6.41 1.48
C VAL A 107 4.87 6.10 2.79
N PHE A 108 4.93 4.82 3.13
CA PHE A 108 5.60 4.31 4.32
C PHE A 108 6.94 3.69 3.95
N LEU A 109 7.91 3.80 4.87
CA LEU A 109 9.18 3.09 4.79
C LEU A 109 9.28 2.11 5.95
N PHE A 110 9.86 0.94 5.71
CA PHE A 110 10.09 -0.07 6.74
C PHE A 110 11.29 -0.96 6.37
N ASN A 111 11.87 -1.67 7.36
CA ASN A 111 12.98 -2.58 7.09
C ASN A 111 12.96 -3.87 7.91
N ASP A 112 12.28 -3.91 9.03
CA ASP A 112 12.41 -4.97 10.03
C ASP A 112 11.42 -6.14 9.85
N ILE A 113 10.56 -6.09 8.84
CA ILE A 113 9.54 -7.11 8.63
C ILE A 113 9.60 -7.63 7.19
N TYR A 114 9.31 -8.90 7.00
CA TYR A 114 9.23 -9.49 5.65
C TYR A 114 7.99 -8.96 4.91
N ILE A 115 8.15 -8.73 3.61
CA ILE A 115 7.05 -8.27 2.75
C ILE A 115 5.86 -9.23 2.85
N GLU A 116 6.13 -10.54 2.83
CA GLU A 116 5.10 -11.58 2.93
C GLU A 116 4.28 -11.46 4.21
N ASP A 117 4.94 -11.13 5.33
CA ASP A 117 4.26 -10.99 6.62
C ASP A 117 3.34 -9.77 6.64
N VAL A 118 3.76 -8.67 6.00
CA VAL A 118 2.91 -7.49 5.86
C VAL A 118 1.67 -7.83 5.04
N ILE A 119 1.86 -8.51 3.90
CA ILE A 119 0.77 -8.89 3.02
C ILE A 119 -0.22 -9.79 3.74
N LEU A 120 0.27 -10.83 4.41
CA LEU A 120 -0.58 -11.78 5.13
C LEU A 120 -1.35 -11.09 6.24
N GLY A 121 -0.69 -10.24 7.04
CA GLY A 121 -1.33 -9.56 8.15
C GLY A 121 -2.46 -8.64 7.72
N ILE A 122 -2.23 -7.82 6.71
CA ILE A 122 -3.25 -6.90 6.20
C ILE A 122 -4.36 -7.69 5.48
N THR A 123 -4.01 -8.67 4.67
CA THR A 123 -4.98 -9.48 3.94
C THR A 123 -5.89 -10.25 4.89
N ASP A 124 -5.34 -10.82 5.95
CA ASP A 124 -6.12 -11.53 6.96
C ASP A 124 -7.12 -10.59 7.64
N HIS A 125 -6.70 -9.36 7.93
CA HIS A 125 -7.60 -8.37 8.51
C HIS A 125 -8.75 -8.02 7.55
N LEU A 126 -8.44 -7.81 6.27
CA LEU A 126 -9.45 -7.51 5.25
C LEU A 126 -10.45 -8.66 5.10
N ARG A 127 -9.96 -9.90 5.07
CA ARG A 127 -10.81 -11.10 4.96
C ARG A 127 -11.70 -11.28 6.18
N SER A 128 -11.15 -11.12 7.36
CA SER A 128 -11.90 -11.24 8.61
C SER A 128 -13.05 -10.22 8.68
N SER A 129 -12.77 -8.98 8.31
CA SER A 129 -13.79 -7.93 8.26
C SER A 129 -14.90 -8.26 7.25
N SER A 130 -14.53 -8.74 6.06
CA SER A 130 -15.49 -9.12 5.02
C SER A 130 -16.35 -10.30 5.47
N ASN A 131 -15.75 -11.32 6.08
CA ASN A 131 -16.47 -12.49 6.57
C ASN A 131 -17.44 -12.12 7.70
N TYR A 132 -16.99 -11.27 8.62
CA TYR A 132 -17.83 -10.79 9.71
C TYR A 132 -19.07 -10.07 9.16
N ASN A 133 -18.90 -9.17 8.21
CA ASN A 133 -19.99 -8.44 7.60
C ASN A 133 -20.96 -9.37 6.86
N TYR A 134 -20.45 -10.39 6.20
CA TYR A 134 -21.27 -11.39 5.50
C TYR A 134 -22.16 -12.16 6.49
N TYR A 135 -21.58 -12.65 7.58
CA TYR A 135 -22.35 -13.40 8.60
C TYR A 135 -23.37 -12.51 9.30
N GLU A 136 -23.04 -11.28 9.58
CA GLU A 136 -23.96 -10.33 10.19
C GLU A 136 -25.17 -10.06 9.28
N THR A 137 -24.92 -9.86 7.99
CA THR A 137 -25.99 -9.68 7.00
C THR A 137 -26.89 -10.92 6.91
N LEU A 138 -26.32 -12.10 6.95
CA LEU A 138 -27.07 -13.37 6.94
C LEU A 138 -27.97 -13.49 8.16
N LEU A 139 -27.45 -13.17 9.34
CA LEU A 139 -28.22 -13.21 10.58
C LEU A 139 -29.40 -12.23 10.52
N ASP A 140 -29.18 -11.02 10.04
CA ASP A 140 -30.23 -10.02 9.88
C ASP A 140 -31.34 -10.52 8.95
N SER A 141 -30.96 -11.23 7.89
CA SER A 141 -31.93 -11.83 6.96
C SER A 141 -32.78 -12.92 7.63
N PHE A 142 -32.20 -13.68 8.55
CA PHE A 142 -32.94 -14.70 9.29
C PHE A 142 -33.86 -14.11 10.34
N LEU A 143 -33.48 -13.00 10.93
CA LEU A 143 -34.22 -12.34 12.02
C LEU A 143 -35.32 -11.42 11.51
N ALA A 144 -35.25 -11.02 10.28
CA ALA A 144 -36.24 -10.18 9.64
C ALA A 144 -37.43 -11.00 9.17
#